data_d9701e2948b70e186a286d23b942a1d2
#
_entry.id   d9701e2948b70e186a286d23b942a1d2
#
_cell.length_a   1.000
_cell.length_b   1.000
_cell.length_c   1.000
_cell.angle_alpha   90.00
_cell.angle_beta   90.00
_cell.angle_gamma   90.00
#
_symmetry.space_group_name_H-M   'P 1'
#
loop_
_entity.id
_entity.type
_entity.pdbx_description
1 polymer ?
#
loop_
_entity_poly.entity_id
_entity_poly.type
_entity_poly.pdbx_seq_one_letter_code
_entity_poly.pdbx_strand_id
1 'polypeptide(L)' 'GKSISFSACKKHISFCVGVEAIGKFATELNEFITKKNAIYFPYNKALPTKLIANISKWCLS' A
#
# COMPACT_ATOMS: atom_id res chain seq x y z
N GLY A 1 16.71 -3.00 -7.17
CA GLY A 1 15.48 -3.58 -6.89
C GLY A 1 14.65 -2.80 -5.91
N LYS A 2 13.38 -3.03 -6.02
CA LYS A 2 12.42 -2.39 -5.14
C LYS A 2 11.96 -3.39 -4.10
N SER A 3 11.73 -2.91 -2.90
CA SER A 3 11.29 -3.79 -1.83
C SER A 3 9.97 -3.27 -1.28
N ILE A 4 9.22 -4.18 -0.68
CA ILE A 4 7.98 -3.84 -0.02
C ILE A 4 8.03 -4.40 1.39
N SER A 5 7.32 -3.76 2.30
CA SER A 5 7.24 -4.24 3.65
C SER A 5 5.90 -3.87 4.27
N PHE A 6 5.52 -4.63 5.30
CA PHE A 6 4.31 -4.39 6.06
C PHE A 6 4.68 -4.16 7.52
N SER A 7 3.94 -3.29 8.15
CA SER A 7 4.08 -3.07 9.59
C SER A 7 2.68 -3.02 10.20
N ALA A 8 2.43 -3.83 11.21
CA ALA A 8 1.16 -3.81 11.90
C ALA A 8 1.19 -2.74 12.98
N CYS A 9 0.25 -1.83 12.93
CA CYS A 9 0.09 -0.79 13.93
C CYS A 9 -1.20 -1.03 14.71
N LYS A 10 -1.44 -0.21 15.74
CA LYS A 10 -2.60 -0.43 16.59
C LYS A 10 -3.93 -0.30 15.86
N LYS A 11 -4.01 0.63 14.93
CA LYS A 11 -5.27 0.94 14.24
C LYS A 11 -5.24 0.71 12.75
N HIS A 12 -4.08 0.34 12.21
CA HIS A 12 -3.94 0.17 10.76
C HIS A 12 -2.74 -0.69 10.44
N ILE A 13 -2.66 -1.12 9.18
CA ILE A 13 -1.48 -1.78 8.64
C ILE A 13 -0.79 -0.79 7.73
N SER A 14 0.51 -0.60 7.93
CA SER A 14 1.33 0.26 7.08
C SER A 14 1.99 -0.60 6.00
N PHE A 15 1.72 -0.29 4.75
CA PHE A 15 2.27 -1.01 3.61
C PHE A 15 3.25 -0.08 2.89
N CYS A 16 4.53 -0.35 3.06
CA CYS A 16 5.57 0.49 2.47
C CYS A 16 5.95 -0.02 1.09
N VAL A 17 5.80 0.84 0.08
CA VAL A 17 6.00 0.42 -1.32
C VAL A 17 6.87 1.37 -2.13
N GLY A 18 7.15 2.55 -1.61
CA GLY A 18 7.93 3.53 -2.33
C GLY A 18 7.07 4.54 -3.06
N VAL A 19 7.68 5.68 -3.38
CA VAL A 19 7.00 6.83 -3.96
C VAL A 19 6.40 6.51 -5.32
N GLU A 20 7.14 5.78 -6.13
CA GLU A 20 6.70 5.48 -7.49
C GLU A 20 5.43 4.64 -7.52
N ALA A 21 5.36 3.63 -6.65
CA ALA A 21 4.18 2.78 -6.58
C ALA A 21 2.96 3.57 -6.13
N ILE A 22 3.12 4.46 -5.16
CA ILE A 22 2.03 5.27 -4.68
C ILE A 22 1.52 6.18 -5.79
N GLY A 23 2.41 6.77 -6.57
CA GLY A 23 2.01 7.59 -7.70
C GLY A 23 1.30 6.81 -8.78
N LYS A 24 1.79 5.62 -9.09
CA LYS A 24 1.19 4.80 -10.13
C LYS A 24 -0.22 4.34 -9.75
N PHE A 25 -0.43 3.99 -8.50
CA PHE A 25 -1.72 3.46 -8.04
C PHE A 25 -2.54 4.50 -7.29
N ALA A 26 -2.22 5.78 -7.46
CA ALA A 26 -2.88 6.84 -6.70
C ALA A 26 -4.41 6.83 -6.84
N THR A 27 -4.90 6.57 -8.05
CA THR A 27 -6.34 6.52 -8.29
C THR A 27 -7.00 5.43 -7.47
N GLU A 28 -6.40 4.25 -7.44
CA GLU A 28 -6.91 3.12 -6.68
C GLU A 28 -6.76 3.32 -5.18
N LEU A 29 -5.84 4.16 -4.78
CA LEU A 29 -5.53 4.39 -3.37
C LEU A 29 -6.22 5.61 -2.79
N ASN A 30 -7.08 6.28 -3.56
CA ASN A 30 -7.68 7.53 -3.11
C ASN A 30 -8.59 7.37 -1.90
N GLU A 31 -9.05 6.15 -1.62
CA GLU A 31 -9.88 5.86 -0.45
C GLU A 31 -9.06 5.63 0.82
N PHE A 32 -7.76 5.55 0.69
CA PHE A 32 -6.89 5.21 1.79
C PHE A 32 -5.96 6.37 2.12
N ILE A 33 -5.41 6.34 3.32
CA ILE A 33 -4.42 7.32 3.73
C ILE A 33 -3.08 6.89 3.15
N THR A 34 -2.46 7.77 2.37
CA THR A 34 -1.16 7.50 1.81
C THR A 34 -0.14 8.49 2.34
N LYS A 35 1.05 8.02 2.58
CA LYS A 35 2.19 8.85 2.94
C LYS A 35 3.16 8.85 1.76
N LYS A 36 4.30 9.48 1.94
CA LYS A 36 5.28 9.61 0.89
C LYS A 36 5.65 8.27 0.25
N ASN A 37 5.78 7.24 1.06
CA ASN A 37 6.17 5.92 0.58
C ASN A 37 5.41 4.78 1.24
N ALA A 38 4.27 5.08 1.86
CA ALA A 38 3.51 4.07 2.58
C ALA A 38 2.02 4.30 2.41
N ILE A 39 1.26 3.23 2.52
CA ILE A 39 -0.20 3.25 2.44
C ILE A 39 -0.71 2.66 3.75
N TYR A 40 -1.71 3.32 4.34
CA TYR A 40 -2.30 2.87 5.60
C TYR A 40 -3.65 2.24 5.34
N PHE A 41 -3.78 0.97 5.69
CA PHE A 41 -5.04 0.23 5.57
C PHE A 41 -5.67 0.07 6.94
N PRO A 42 -6.80 0.72 7.23
CA PRO A 42 -7.43 0.60 8.54
C PRO A 42 -8.01 -0.79 8.76
N TYR A 43 -7.98 -1.24 10.01
CA TYR A 43 -8.50 -2.58 10.35
C TYR A 43 -10.00 -2.68 10.18
N ASN A 44 -10.72 -1.57 10.26
CA ASN A 44 -12.17 -1.59 10.19
C ASN A 44 -12.71 -1.67 8.77
N LYS A 45 -11.83 -1.77 7.79
CA LYS A 45 -12.23 -1.97 6.40
C LYS A 45 -11.60 -3.26 5.89
N ALA A 46 -12.25 -3.89 4.93
CA ALA A 46 -11.67 -5.04 4.27
C ALA A 46 -10.41 -4.64 3.52
N LEU A 47 -9.37 -5.45 3.63
CA LEU A 47 -8.14 -5.17 2.90
C LEU A 47 -8.37 -5.39 1.40
N PRO A 48 -7.89 -4.47 0.55
CA PRO A 48 -8.03 -4.63 -0.90
C PRO A 48 -6.98 -5.61 -1.42
N THR A 49 -7.22 -6.89 -1.22
CA THR A 49 -6.22 -7.91 -1.53
C THR A 49 -5.78 -7.92 -2.98
N LYS A 50 -6.70 -7.69 -3.91
CA LYS A 50 -6.34 -7.60 -5.32
C LYS A 50 -5.42 -6.43 -5.60
N LEU A 51 -5.71 -5.29 -4.99
CA LEU A 51 -4.90 -4.10 -5.14
C LEU A 51 -3.50 -4.31 -4.54
N ILE A 52 -3.45 -4.90 -3.35
CA ILE A 52 -2.19 -5.20 -2.70
C ILE A 52 -1.36 -6.14 -3.57
N ALA A 53 -1.99 -7.17 -4.13
CA ALA A 53 -1.31 -8.11 -5.01
C ALA A 53 -0.77 -7.41 -6.27
N ASN A 54 -1.56 -6.53 -6.86
CA ASN A 54 -1.13 -5.80 -8.06
C ASN A 54 0.04 -4.89 -7.75
N ILE A 55 -0.01 -4.18 -6.64
CA ILE A 55 1.08 -3.29 -6.24
C ILE A 55 2.35 -4.10 -5.97
N SER A 56 2.21 -5.20 -5.24
CA SER A 56 3.35 -6.06 -4.92
C SER A 56 4.00 -6.61 -6.19
N LYS A 57 3.17 -7.09 -7.10
CA LYS A 57 3.66 -7.63 -8.36
C LYS A 57 4.38 -6.58 -9.18
N TRP A 58 3.83 -5.38 -9.23
CA TRP A 58 4.46 -4.28 -9.95
C TRP A 58 5.81 -3.92 -9.32
N CYS A 59 5.87 -3.86 -8.00
CA CYS A 59 7.09 -3.49 -7.29
C CYS A 59 8.18 -4.54 -7.45
N LEU A 60 7.80 -5.80 -7.55
CA LEU A 60 8.75 -6.91 -7.59
C LEU A 60 9.08 -7.38 -9.01
N SER A 61 8.43 -6.81 -9.99
CA SER A 61 8.68 -7.21 -11.38
C SER A 61 9.89 -6.53 -12.00
#